data_a398883662db2a7578aa6cb52470a612
#
_entry.id   a398883662db2a7578aa6cb52470a612
#
_cell.length_a   1.000
_cell.length_b   1.000
_cell.length_c   1.000
_cell.angle_alpha   90.00
_cell.angle_beta   90.00
_cell.angle_gamma   90.00
#
_symmetry.space_group_name_H-M   'P 1'
#
loop_
_entity.id
_entity.type
_entity.pdbx_description
1 polymer ?
#
loop_
_entity_poly.entity_id
_entity_poly.type
_entity_poly.pdbx_seq_one_letter_code
_entity_poly.pdbx_strand_id
1 'polypeptide(L)'
;MALYLKKELEESKSLVGVWQITETEEELRSLASLPSDEEEEISFIGSESMRKQRLAVRALLCELFGEKVYLSHHDNGKPYLENSVTNISITHTAKYVAVILNDNEDVGIDIESLARDFSAVERKALSEDEIDDLDDDKRNEQLAIYWCAKEAIYKLVSAYPVDFAEQIEVERFRPRGEGELDATFIHKDGYEEDFELEYITFDNHVLVWVVG
;
A
#
# COMPACT_ATOMS: atom_id res chain seq x y z
N MET A 1 -10.14 19.13 5.47
CA MET A 1 -10.28 17.68 5.19
C MET A 1 -9.14 17.28 4.29
N ALA A 2 -8.35 16.33 4.70
CA ALA A 2 -7.14 15.94 4.00
C ALA A 2 -7.32 14.66 3.14
N LEU A 3 -8.57 14.31 2.77
CA LEU A 3 -8.81 13.34 1.73
C LEU A 3 -8.18 13.85 0.43
N TYR A 4 -7.06 13.24 0.04
CA TYR A 4 -6.27 13.65 -1.12
C TYR A 4 -6.81 13.03 -2.40
N LEU A 5 -7.15 11.74 -2.36
CA LEU A 5 -7.68 10.97 -3.48
C LEU A 5 -8.77 10.01 -2.99
N LYS A 6 -9.83 9.90 -3.79
CA LYS A 6 -10.81 8.81 -3.74
C LYS A 6 -11.04 8.36 -5.18
N LYS A 7 -10.62 7.13 -5.53
CA LYS A 7 -10.71 6.56 -6.87
C LYS A 7 -11.49 5.26 -6.81
N GLU A 8 -12.61 5.22 -7.50
CA GLU A 8 -13.37 3.99 -7.72
C GLU A 8 -12.80 3.29 -8.96
N LEU A 9 -12.45 2.01 -8.81
CA LEU A 9 -11.98 1.15 -9.89
C LEU A 9 -13.18 0.35 -10.39
N GLU A 10 -13.78 0.79 -11.52
CA GLU A 10 -15.06 0.27 -11.98
C GLU A 10 -15.00 -1.23 -12.34
N GLU A 11 -13.92 -1.70 -12.95
CA GLU A 11 -13.75 -3.08 -13.40
C GLU A 11 -13.69 -4.06 -12.21
N SER A 12 -12.85 -3.79 -11.25
CA SER A 12 -12.69 -4.62 -10.06
C SER A 12 -13.67 -4.30 -8.93
N LYS A 13 -14.43 -3.19 -9.05
CA LYS A 13 -15.29 -2.66 -7.97
C LYS A 13 -14.54 -2.37 -6.68
N SER A 14 -13.29 -1.96 -6.81
CA SER A 14 -12.44 -1.58 -5.69
C SER A 14 -12.49 -0.09 -5.44
N LEU A 15 -12.12 0.31 -4.23
CA LEU A 15 -12.02 1.70 -3.82
C LEU A 15 -10.62 1.99 -3.27
N VAL A 16 -9.89 2.90 -3.92
CA VAL A 16 -8.61 3.43 -3.43
C VAL A 16 -8.85 4.76 -2.75
N GLY A 17 -8.38 4.90 -1.51
CA GLY A 17 -8.40 6.14 -0.74
C GLY A 17 -6.99 6.57 -0.33
N VAL A 18 -6.69 7.86 -0.45
CA VAL A 18 -5.43 8.46 0.01
C VAL A 18 -5.74 9.67 0.88
N TRP A 19 -5.11 9.72 2.05
CA TRP A 19 -5.20 10.85 2.99
C TRP A 19 -3.85 11.51 3.16
N GLN A 20 -3.81 12.83 3.01
CA GLN A 20 -2.62 13.62 3.34
C GLN A 20 -2.63 13.98 4.83
N ILE A 21 -1.59 13.62 5.56
CA ILE A 21 -1.48 13.90 7.00
C ILE A 21 -1.07 15.35 7.19
N THR A 22 -2.03 16.25 7.34
CA THR A 22 -1.82 17.69 7.58
C THR A 22 -2.29 18.13 8.96
N GLU A 23 -3.12 17.32 9.59
CA GLU A 23 -3.74 17.59 10.88
C GLU A 23 -2.76 17.38 12.05
N THR A 24 -3.07 18.00 13.16
CA THR A 24 -2.48 17.67 14.45
C THR A 24 -2.95 16.29 14.93
N GLU A 25 -2.25 15.70 15.89
CA GLU A 25 -2.66 14.43 16.48
C GLU A 25 -4.06 14.53 17.13
N GLU A 26 -4.38 15.65 17.78
CA GLU A 26 -5.67 15.88 18.42
C GLU A 26 -6.82 15.98 17.41
N GLU A 27 -6.60 16.67 16.29
CA GLU A 27 -7.57 16.73 15.21
C GLU A 27 -7.82 15.34 14.59
N LEU A 28 -6.75 14.55 14.33
CA LEU A 28 -6.88 13.19 13.84
C LEU A 28 -7.63 12.27 14.81
N ARG A 29 -7.40 12.40 16.14
CA ARG A 29 -8.16 11.66 17.16
C ARG A 29 -9.65 11.96 17.08
N SER A 30 -10.00 13.22 16.89
CA SER A 30 -11.40 13.64 16.73
C SER A 30 -12.04 13.04 15.46
N LEU A 31 -11.30 12.98 14.35
CA LEU A 31 -11.76 12.43 13.08
C LEU A 31 -11.84 10.89 13.09
N ALA A 32 -10.86 10.23 13.70
CA ALA A 32 -10.78 8.76 13.79
C ALA A 32 -11.89 8.16 14.67
N SER A 33 -12.38 8.91 15.67
CA SER A 33 -13.50 8.49 16.55
C SER A 33 -13.30 7.09 17.16
N LEU A 34 -12.13 6.81 17.73
CA LEU A 34 -11.70 5.49 18.20
C LEU A 34 -12.51 4.97 19.40
N PRO A 35 -12.60 3.64 19.58
CA PRO A 35 -12.98 3.03 20.85
C PRO A 35 -11.88 3.25 21.90
N SER A 36 -12.25 3.14 23.19
CA SER A 36 -11.34 3.48 24.30
C SER A 36 -10.12 2.59 24.40
N ASP A 37 -10.23 1.34 24.03
CA ASP A 37 -9.15 0.34 24.02
C ASP A 37 -8.12 0.64 22.92
N GLU A 38 -8.57 0.92 21.72
CA GLU A 38 -7.69 1.31 20.61
C GLU A 38 -7.04 2.68 20.85
N GLU A 39 -7.77 3.61 21.46
CA GLU A 39 -7.25 4.92 21.89
C GLU A 39 -6.09 4.75 22.88
N GLU A 40 -6.23 3.81 23.83
CA GLU A 40 -5.19 3.48 24.80
C GLU A 40 -3.96 2.86 24.10
N GLU A 41 -4.15 1.89 23.21
CA GLU A 41 -3.08 1.27 22.43
C GLU A 41 -2.27 2.29 21.62
N ILE A 42 -2.94 3.20 20.92
CA ILE A 42 -2.27 4.25 20.14
C ILE A 42 -1.50 5.19 21.08
N SER A 43 -2.02 5.50 22.25
CA SER A 43 -1.35 6.39 23.22
C SER A 43 -0.01 5.83 23.73
N PHE A 44 0.17 4.51 23.75
CA PHE A 44 1.43 3.86 24.12
C PHE A 44 2.51 3.90 23.02
N ILE A 45 2.17 4.25 21.79
CA ILE A 45 3.15 4.38 20.71
C ILE A 45 4.03 5.61 20.97
N GLY A 46 5.32 5.42 21.16
CA GLY A 46 6.25 6.49 21.51
C GLY A 46 6.47 7.55 20.41
N SER A 47 6.31 7.18 19.14
CA SER A 47 6.49 8.07 17.98
C SER A 47 5.21 8.79 17.63
N GLU A 48 5.22 10.13 17.68
CA GLU A 48 4.09 10.98 17.23
C GLU A 48 3.74 10.71 15.76
N SER A 49 4.75 10.58 14.90
CA SER A 49 4.52 10.28 13.48
C SER A 49 3.77 8.97 13.29
N MET A 50 4.14 7.91 14.03
CA MET A 50 3.43 6.62 13.96
C MET A 50 2.00 6.71 14.51
N ARG A 51 1.80 7.47 15.60
CA ARG A 51 0.45 7.70 16.12
C ARG A 51 -0.42 8.41 15.09
N LYS A 52 0.11 9.48 14.48
CA LYS A 52 -0.60 10.22 13.42
C LYS A 52 -0.93 9.35 12.22
N GLN A 53 -0.02 8.49 11.78
CA GLN A 53 -0.28 7.53 10.69
C GLN A 53 -1.44 6.58 11.03
N ARG A 54 -1.43 5.99 12.22
CA ARG A 54 -2.52 5.09 12.67
C ARG A 54 -3.85 5.82 12.76
N LEU A 55 -3.87 7.02 13.34
CA LEU A 55 -5.07 7.86 13.43
C LEU A 55 -5.58 8.29 12.04
N ALA A 56 -4.68 8.64 11.12
CA ALA A 56 -5.04 9.03 9.76
C ALA A 56 -5.66 7.87 8.97
N VAL A 57 -5.19 6.63 9.15
CA VAL A 57 -5.84 5.44 8.56
C VAL A 57 -7.29 5.32 9.05
N ARG A 58 -7.54 5.51 10.35
CA ARG A 58 -8.90 5.44 10.91
C ARG A 58 -9.79 6.58 10.40
N ALA A 59 -9.24 7.79 10.33
CA ALA A 59 -9.95 8.94 9.78
C ALA A 59 -10.32 8.72 8.31
N LEU A 60 -9.39 8.17 7.51
CA LEU A 60 -9.64 7.81 6.11
C LEU A 60 -10.75 6.77 5.99
N LEU A 61 -10.71 5.71 6.79
CA LEU A 61 -11.75 4.67 6.77
C LEU A 61 -13.12 5.23 7.15
N CYS A 62 -13.21 6.06 8.20
CA CYS A 62 -14.45 6.74 8.55
C CYS A 62 -15.00 7.62 7.42
N GLU A 63 -14.12 8.32 6.69
CA GLU A 63 -14.50 9.14 5.53
C GLU A 63 -15.00 8.29 4.35
N LEU A 64 -14.36 7.15 4.08
CA LEU A 64 -14.71 6.28 2.95
C LEU A 64 -16.04 5.53 3.18
N PHE A 65 -16.27 5.04 4.40
CA PHE A 65 -17.49 4.31 4.76
C PHE A 65 -18.65 5.22 5.16
N GLY A 66 -18.38 6.48 5.54
CA GLY A 66 -19.37 7.41 6.07
C GLY A 66 -19.85 7.04 7.49
N GLU A 67 -19.23 6.05 8.10
CA GLU A 67 -19.52 5.57 9.45
C GLU A 67 -18.24 5.04 10.12
N LYS A 68 -18.34 4.75 11.40
CA LYS A 68 -17.24 4.19 12.17
C LYS A 68 -17.03 2.71 11.81
N VAL A 69 -15.80 2.35 11.47
CA VAL A 69 -15.36 0.97 11.24
C VAL A 69 -14.28 0.57 12.23
N TYR A 70 -14.21 -0.72 12.53
CA TYR A 70 -13.22 -1.28 13.44
C TYR A 70 -12.19 -2.06 12.63
N LEU A 71 -10.93 -1.71 12.82
CA LEU A 71 -9.80 -2.33 12.11
C LEU A 71 -8.98 -3.14 13.10
N SER A 72 -8.81 -4.41 12.80
CA SER A 72 -7.98 -5.36 13.54
C SER A 72 -6.92 -5.99 12.64
N HIS A 73 -6.06 -6.82 13.21
CA HIS A 73 -5.00 -7.51 12.47
C HIS A 73 -5.00 -8.99 12.81
N HIS A 74 -4.78 -9.81 11.79
CA HIS A 74 -4.50 -11.24 11.96
C HIS A 74 -3.10 -11.44 12.60
N ASP A 75 -2.82 -12.65 13.05
CA ASP A 75 -1.51 -13.02 13.66
C ASP A 75 -0.32 -12.76 12.72
N ASN A 76 -0.53 -12.80 11.40
CA ASN A 76 0.46 -12.49 10.39
C ASN A 76 0.59 -10.98 10.07
N GLY A 77 -0.20 -10.13 10.74
CA GLY A 77 -0.20 -8.69 10.56
C GLY A 77 -1.10 -8.17 9.43
N LYS A 78 -1.79 -9.05 8.65
CA LYS A 78 -2.75 -8.62 7.61
C LYS A 78 -3.92 -7.90 8.28
N PRO A 79 -4.26 -6.66 7.85
CA PRO A 79 -5.41 -5.95 8.40
C PRO A 79 -6.73 -6.57 7.94
N TYR A 80 -7.76 -6.46 8.78
CA TYR A 80 -9.14 -6.78 8.42
C TYR A 80 -10.11 -5.85 9.13
N LEU A 81 -11.30 -5.66 8.54
CA LEU A 81 -12.39 -4.89 9.13
C LEU A 81 -13.31 -5.82 9.91
N GLU A 82 -13.55 -5.51 11.18
CA GLU A 82 -14.45 -6.29 12.02
C GLU A 82 -15.89 -6.21 11.49
N ASN A 83 -16.57 -7.33 11.50
CA ASN A 83 -17.96 -7.45 11.02
C ASN A 83 -18.18 -7.01 9.56
N SER A 84 -17.15 -7.05 8.74
CA SER A 84 -17.20 -6.77 7.29
C SER A 84 -16.60 -7.94 6.51
N VAL A 85 -17.04 -8.11 5.27
CA VAL A 85 -16.46 -9.03 4.30
C VAL A 85 -15.45 -8.32 3.40
N THR A 86 -15.34 -7.00 3.53
CA THR A 86 -14.46 -6.17 2.68
C THR A 86 -13.00 -6.46 2.98
N ASN A 87 -12.27 -6.91 1.98
CA ASN A 87 -10.82 -7.05 2.00
C ASN A 87 -10.18 -5.66 2.02
N ILE A 88 -9.09 -5.53 2.75
CA ILE A 88 -8.38 -4.25 2.92
C ILE A 88 -6.87 -4.46 2.85
N SER A 89 -6.18 -3.54 2.17
CA SER A 89 -4.75 -3.37 2.30
C SER A 89 -4.42 -1.92 2.64
N ILE A 90 -3.37 -1.71 3.44
CA ILE A 90 -3.01 -0.42 4.02
C ILE A 90 -1.53 -0.15 3.81
N THR A 91 -1.21 1.12 3.52
CA THR A 91 0.17 1.58 3.43
C THR A 91 0.29 3.02 3.91
N HIS A 92 1.50 3.44 4.26
CA HIS A 92 1.75 4.80 4.71
C HIS A 92 3.20 5.27 4.54
N THR A 93 3.35 6.55 4.36
CA THR A 93 4.60 7.31 4.53
C THR A 93 4.45 8.29 5.69
N ALA A 94 5.47 9.11 5.94
CA ALA A 94 5.34 10.18 6.95
C ALA A 94 4.26 11.23 6.57
N LYS A 95 3.91 11.34 5.28
CA LYS A 95 3.03 12.39 4.74
C LYS A 95 1.67 11.88 4.29
N TYR A 96 1.56 10.62 3.91
CA TYR A 96 0.34 10.02 3.36
C TYR A 96 0.03 8.68 4.01
N VAL A 97 -1.25 8.38 4.11
CA VAL A 97 -1.74 7.02 4.27
C VAL A 97 -2.63 6.67 3.09
N ALA A 98 -2.61 5.42 2.67
CA ALA A 98 -3.47 4.93 1.61
C ALA A 98 -4.09 3.59 1.97
N VAL A 99 -5.30 3.34 1.46
CA VAL A 99 -6.00 2.07 1.59
C VAL A 99 -6.59 1.68 0.24
N ILE A 100 -6.71 0.37 0.01
CA ILE A 100 -7.56 -0.20 -1.03
C ILE A 100 -8.56 -1.15 -0.38
N LEU A 101 -9.79 -1.13 -0.87
CA LEU A 101 -10.94 -1.89 -0.37
C LEU A 101 -11.59 -2.65 -1.52
N ASN A 102 -11.96 -3.91 -1.31
CA ASN A 102 -12.74 -4.72 -2.25
C ASN A 102 -13.59 -5.74 -1.48
N ASP A 103 -14.85 -5.93 -1.88
CA ASP A 103 -15.77 -6.84 -1.18
C ASP A 103 -15.62 -8.31 -1.58
N ASN A 104 -14.90 -8.62 -2.66
CA ASN A 104 -14.85 -9.97 -3.22
C ASN A 104 -13.42 -10.51 -3.37
N GLU A 105 -12.48 -9.64 -3.80
CA GLU A 105 -11.12 -10.02 -4.19
C GLU A 105 -10.10 -9.59 -3.14
N ASP A 106 -9.01 -10.33 -3.01
CA ASP A 106 -7.86 -9.89 -2.24
C ASP A 106 -7.22 -8.65 -2.87
N VAL A 107 -6.63 -7.80 -2.05
CA VAL A 107 -6.07 -6.51 -2.50
C VAL A 107 -4.71 -6.24 -1.89
N GLY A 108 -3.88 -5.53 -2.64
CA GLY A 108 -2.59 -5.05 -2.17
C GLY A 108 -2.34 -3.60 -2.57
N ILE A 109 -1.70 -2.82 -1.69
CA ILE A 109 -1.35 -1.42 -1.95
C ILE A 109 -0.04 -1.06 -1.26
N ASP A 110 0.80 -0.29 -1.96
CA ASP A 110 2.00 0.27 -1.35
C ASP A 110 2.28 1.70 -1.82
N ILE A 111 2.82 2.54 -0.91
CA ILE A 111 3.19 3.93 -1.18
C ILE A 111 4.58 4.22 -0.68
N GLU A 112 5.40 4.85 -1.52
CA GLU A 112 6.75 5.25 -1.14
C GLU A 112 7.05 6.71 -1.55
N SER A 113 7.93 7.35 -0.78
CA SER A 113 8.45 8.66 -1.13
C SER A 113 9.63 8.54 -2.08
N LEU A 114 9.59 9.22 -3.21
CA LEU A 114 10.69 9.28 -4.19
C LEU A 114 11.93 10.03 -3.67
N ALA A 115 11.82 10.68 -2.50
CA ALA A 115 12.97 11.24 -1.79
C ALA A 115 13.82 10.17 -1.07
N ARG A 116 13.30 8.94 -0.90
CA ARG A 116 14.05 7.80 -0.36
C ARG A 116 15.04 7.30 -1.41
N ASP A 117 16.22 6.87 -0.97
CA ASP A 117 17.19 6.15 -1.80
C ASP A 117 16.81 4.66 -1.86
N PHE A 118 16.54 4.16 -3.06
CA PHE A 118 16.18 2.77 -3.32
C PHE A 118 17.35 1.90 -3.80
N SER A 119 18.58 2.38 -3.78
CA SER A 119 19.75 1.60 -4.23
C SER A 119 19.93 0.25 -3.50
N ALA A 120 19.44 0.14 -2.28
CA ALA A 120 19.46 -1.12 -1.54
C ALA A 120 18.41 -2.15 -2.05
N VAL A 121 17.31 -1.69 -2.64
CA VAL A 121 16.24 -2.52 -3.24
C VAL A 121 16.78 -3.26 -4.46
N GLU A 122 17.52 -2.56 -5.33
CA GLU A 122 18.15 -3.13 -6.52
C GLU A 122 18.89 -4.45 -6.23
N ARG A 123 19.65 -4.49 -5.14
CA ARG A 123 20.46 -5.68 -4.79
C ARG A 123 19.72 -6.77 -4.05
N LYS A 124 18.57 -6.47 -3.46
CA LYS A 124 17.88 -7.36 -2.53
C LYS A 124 16.53 -7.86 -3.02
N ALA A 125 15.93 -7.13 -3.94
CA ALA A 125 14.55 -7.38 -4.33
C ALA A 125 14.34 -7.47 -5.84
N LEU A 126 15.32 -7.09 -6.68
CA LEU A 126 15.21 -7.19 -8.12
C LEU A 126 15.95 -8.42 -8.66
N SER A 127 15.38 -9.04 -9.70
CA SER A 127 16.05 -10.05 -10.53
C SER A 127 17.12 -9.43 -11.44
N GLU A 128 17.96 -10.24 -12.06
CA GLU A 128 18.97 -9.76 -13.03
C GLU A 128 18.30 -9.06 -14.23
N ASP A 129 17.19 -9.58 -14.74
CA ASP A 129 16.45 -9.01 -15.87
C ASP A 129 15.80 -7.66 -15.53
N GLU A 130 15.28 -7.50 -14.32
CA GLU A 130 14.75 -6.22 -13.83
C GLU A 130 15.86 -5.17 -13.64
N ILE A 131 17.05 -5.58 -13.19
CA ILE A 131 18.23 -4.70 -13.06
C ILE A 131 18.69 -4.22 -14.44
N ASP A 132 18.71 -5.09 -15.43
CA ASP A 132 19.10 -4.77 -16.81
C ASP A 132 18.10 -3.85 -17.52
N ASP A 133 16.84 -3.78 -17.01
CA ASP A 133 15.82 -2.84 -17.54
C ASP A 133 15.90 -1.44 -16.96
N LEU A 134 16.67 -1.20 -15.91
CA LEU A 134 16.70 0.09 -15.23
C LEU A 134 17.18 1.23 -16.14
N ASP A 135 16.40 2.32 -16.15
CA ASP A 135 16.70 3.54 -16.86
C ASP A 135 17.61 4.44 -16.00
N ASP A 136 18.80 4.77 -16.49
CA ASP A 136 19.77 5.57 -15.74
C ASP A 136 19.24 6.95 -15.36
N ASP A 137 18.43 7.59 -16.21
CA ASP A 137 17.87 8.92 -15.95
C ASP A 137 16.74 8.91 -14.91
N LYS A 138 16.03 7.79 -14.76
CA LYS A 138 14.89 7.61 -13.86
C LYS A 138 15.08 6.49 -12.86
N ARG A 139 16.32 6.07 -12.62
CA ARG A 139 16.65 4.88 -11.84
C ARG A 139 15.94 4.82 -10.49
N ASN A 140 16.00 5.88 -9.69
CA ASN A 140 15.37 5.88 -8.36
C ASN A 140 13.85 5.82 -8.41
N GLU A 141 13.22 6.47 -9.39
CA GLU A 141 11.76 6.40 -9.62
C GLU A 141 11.36 4.99 -10.03
N GLN A 142 12.10 4.37 -10.96
CA GLN A 142 11.82 3.02 -11.43
C GLN A 142 12.02 1.98 -10.32
N LEU A 143 13.08 2.09 -9.53
CA LEU A 143 13.32 1.26 -8.34
C LEU A 143 12.20 1.38 -7.29
N ALA A 144 11.68 2.60 -7.08
CA ALA A 144 10.55 2.82 -6.19
C ALA A 144 9.27 2.13 -6.70
N ILE A 145 9.00 2.19 -8.01
CA ILE A 145 7.84 1.51 -8.62
C ILE A 145 7.99 -0.01 -8.50
N TYR A 146 9.15 -0.58 -8.84
CA TYR A 146 9.42 -2.01 -8.63
C TYR A 146 9.18 -2.44 -7.19
N TRP A 147 9.71 -1.69 -6.24
CA TRP A 147 9.54 -1.97 -4.81
C TRP A 147 8.07 -1.95 -4.41
N CYS A 148 7.33 -0.88 -4.74
CA CYS A 148 5.91 -0.78 -4.41
C CYS A 148 5.08 -1.88 -5.08
N ALA A 149 5.39 -2.27 -6.33
CA ALA A 149 4.70 -3.36 -7.01
C ALA A 149 4.88 -4.70 -6.27
N LYS A 150 6.13 -5.03 -5.92
CA LYS A 150 6.44 -6.26 -5.18
C LYS A 150 5.84 -6.27 -3.78
N GLU A 151 5.85 -5.15 -3.06
CA GLU A 151 5.20 -5.00 -1.75
C GLU A 151 3.66 -5.11 -1.86
N ALA A 152 3.06 -4.56 -2.91
CA ALA A 152 1.61 -4.67 -3.12
C ALA A 152 1.20 -6.13 -3.37
N ILE A 153 1.91 -6.86 -4.25
CA ILE A 153 1.69 -8.30 -4.48
C ILE A 153 1.91 -9.10 -3.20
N TYR A 154 3.01 -8.84 -2.48
CA TYR A 154 3.28 -9.50 -1.21
C TYR A 154 2.15 -9.34 -0.18
N LYS A 155 1.59 -8.12 -0.06
CA LYS A 155 0.44 -7.84 0.81
C LYS A 155 -0.83 -8.56 0.36
N LEU A 156 -1.05 -8.68 -0.95
CA LEU A 156 -2.18 -9.39 -1.52
C LEU A 156 -2.09 -10.89 -1.23
N VAL A 157 -0.99 -11.55 -1.64
CA VAL A 157 -0.83 -13.01 -1.51
C VAL A 157 -0.65 -13.44 -0.05
N SER A 158 -0.17 -12.54 0.82
CA SER A 158 0.01 -12.77 2.27
C SER A 158 0.77 -14.06 2.62
N ALA A 159 1.64 -14.53 1.72
CA ALA A 159 2.46 -15.73 1.87
C ALA A 159 3.75 -15.40 2.65
N TYR A 160 4.23 -16.32 3.46
CA TYR A 160 5.48 -16.18 4.23
C TYR A 160 6.32 -17.45 4.15
N PRO A 161 7.65 -17.33 4.04
CA PRO A 161 8.46 -16.20 3.56
C PRO A 161 8.43 -16.08 2.03
N VAL A 162 8.62 -14.89 1.47
CA VAL A 162 8.71 -14.61 0.03
C VAL A 162 10.10 -14.04 -0.28
N ASP A 163 10.77 -14.57 -1.29
CA ASP A 163 11.95 -13.96 -1.90
C ASP A 163 11.51 -13.06 -3.05
N PHE A 164 11.69 -11.76 -2.89
CA PHE A 164 11.20 -10.76 -3.86
C PHE A 164 11.92 -10.83 -5.21
N ALA A 165 13.17 -11.21 -5.23
CA ALA A 165 13.95 -11.30 -6.46
C ALA A 165 13.62 -12.57 -7.28
N GLU A 166 13.27 -13.67 -6.59
CA GLU A 166 13.04 -14.96 -7.21
C GLU A 166 11.56 -15.29 -7.42
N GLN A 167 10.66 -14.70 -6.59
CA GLN A 167 9.26 -15.11 -6.58
C GLN A 167 8.29 -14.03 -7.07
N ILE A 168 8.74 -12.79 -7.27
CA ILE A 168 7.90 -11.72 -7.84
C ILE A 168 8.64 -11.12 -9.01
N GLU A 169 8.18 -11.40 -10.22
CA GLU A 169 8.72 -10.84 -11.45
C GLU A 169 7.80 -9.74 -11.96
N VAL A 170 8.32 -8.53 -12.14
CA VAL A 170 7.59 -7.41 -12.73
C VAL A 170 8.10 -7.20 -14.15
N GLU A 171 7.20 -7.18 -15.13
CA GLU A 171 7.57 -6.99 -16.51
C GLU A 171 8.21 -5.61 -16.75
N ARG A 172 8.96 -5.54 -17.85
CA ARG A 172 9.66 -4.33 -18.29
C ARG A 172 8.71 -3.16 -18.52
N PHE A 173 8.98 -2.04 -17.87
CA PHE A 173 8.21 -0.80 -18.04
C PHE A 173 9.09 0.45 -18.09
N ARG A 174 8.49 1.58 -18.44
CA ARG A 174 9.14 2.89 -18.36
C ARG A 174 8.33 3.82 -17.46
N PRO A 175 8.94 4.44 -16.43
CA PRO A 175 8.26 5.32 -15.48
C PRO A 175 7.55 6.49 -16.16
N ARG A 176 6.28 6.69 -15.78
CA ARG A 176 5.40 7.79 -16.20
C ARG A 176 4.69 8.34 -14.97
N GLY A 177 3.88 9.39 -15.14
CA GLY A 177 3.05 9.93 -14.04
C GLY A 177 1.99 8.93 -13.54
N GLU A 178 1.55 8.04 -14.42
CA GLU A 178 0.64 6.92 -14.15
C GLU A 178 0.87 5.82 -15.19
N GLY A 179 0.47 4.59 -14.87
CA GLY A 179 0.60 3.46 -15.77
C GLY A 179 0.12 2.15 -15.17
N GLU A 180 0.19 1.12 -15.99
CA GLU A 180 -0.10 -0.27 -15.66
C GLU A 180 1.21 -1.05 -15.66
N LEU A 181 1.25 -2.13 -14.88
CA LEU A 181 2.37 -3.06 -14.78
C LEU A 181 1.82 -4.47 -14.79
N ASP A 182 2.50 -5.35 -15.51
CA ASP A 182 2.26 -6.78 -15.45
C ASP A 182 3.30 -7.42 -14.54
N ALA A 183 2.88 -8.37 -13.71
CA ALA A 183 3.77 -9.10 -12.83
C ALA A 183 3.30 -10.52 -12.60
N THR A 184 4.25 -11.42 -12.31
CA THR A 184 3.99 -12.82 -12.00
C THR A 184 4.49 -13.15 -10.60
N PHE A 185 3.66 -13.79 -9.79
CA PHE A 185 4.07 -14.39 -8.51
C PHE A 185 4.32 -15.90 -8.70
N ILE A 186 5.52 -16.34 -8.35
CA ILE A 186 5.96 -17.73 -8.45
C ILE A 186 5.84 -18.38 -7.08
N HIS A 187 4.87 -19.28 -6.94
CA HIS A 187 4.67 -20.06 -5.72
C HIS A 187 5.79 -21.10 -5.53
N LYS A 188 6.00 -21.53 -4.29
CA LYS A 188 7.08 -22.50 -3.94
C LYS A 188 6.94 -23.87 -4.63
N ASP A 189 5.75 -24.23 -5.06
CA ASP A 189 5.46 -25.44 -5.82
C ASP A 189 5.63 -25.26 -7.34
N GLY A 190 6.00 -24.06 -7.78
CA GLY A 190 6.21 -23.69 -9.17
C GLY A 190 4.93 -23.28 -9.91
N TYR A 191 3.79 -23.11 -9.21
CA TYR A 191 2.62 -22.49 -9.80
C TYR A 191 2.87 -20.98 -9.99
N GLU A 192 2.47 -20.45 -11.13
CA GLU A 192 2.58 -19.04 -11.48
C GLU A 192 1.21 -18.38 -11.47
N GLU A 193 1.15 -17.19 -10.92
CA GLU A 193 -0.06 -16.37 -10.83
C GLU A 193 0.23 -14.97 -11.35
N ASP A 194 -0.50 -14.57 -12.40
CA ASP A 194 -0.29 -13.29 -13.08
C ASP A 194 -1.17 -12.21 -12.47
N PHE A 195 -0.63 -11.00 -12.36
CA PHE A 195 -1.30 -9.82 -11.82
C PHE A 195 -1.12 -8.61 -12.73
N GLU A 196 -2.20 -7.86 -12.89
CA GLU A 196 -2.20 -6.51 -13.44
C GLU A 196 -2.22 -5.50 -12.29
N LEU A 197 -1.25 -4.59 -12.26
CA LEU A 197 -1.16 -3.54 -11.24
C LEU A 197 -1.32 -2.17 -11.91
N GLU A 198 -1.86 -1.23 -11.17
CA GLU A 198 -1.85 0.18 -11.56
C GLU A 198 -0.95 0.98 -10.63
N TYR A 199 -0.35 2.06 -11.16
CA TYR A 199 0.37 3.02 -10.34
C TYR A 199 0.11 4.46 -10.74
N ILE A 200 0.28 5.36 -9.76
CA ILE A 200 0.31 6.81 -9.97
C ILE A 200 1.48 7.44 -9.22
N THR A 201 2.01 8.52 -9.77
CA THR A 201 2.97 9.38 -9.06
C THR A 201 2.33 10.74 -8.77
N PHE A 202 2.53 11.23 -7.56
CA PHE A 202 2.02 12.52 -7.11
C PHE A 202 2.86 13.06 -5.97
N ASP A 203 3.07 14.36 -5.92
CA ASP A 203 3.73 15.04 -4.80
C ASP A 203 5.01 14.33 -4.30
N ASN A 204 5.86 13.91 -5.24
CA ASN A 204 7.09 13.17 -5.00
C ASN A 204 6.89 11.82 -4.28
N HIS A 205 5.75 11.15 -4.51
CA HIS A 205 5.45 9.78 -4.07
C HIS A 205 5.01 8.93 -5.24
N VAL A 206 5.16 7.63 -5.11
CA VAL A 206 4.55 6.61 -5.96
C VAL A 206 3.60 5.76 -5.13
N LEU A 207 2.44 5.48 -5.66
CA LEU A 207 1.42 4.58 -5.11
C LEU A 207 1.14 3.50 -6.14
N VAL A 208 1.22 2.25 -5.74
CA VAL A 208 0.90 1.08 -6.56
C VAL A 208 -0.17 0.26 -5.87
N TRP A 209 -1.12 -0.28 -6.63
CA TRP A 209 -2.15 -1.19 -6.12
C TRP A 209 -2.40 -2.33 -7.09
N VAL A 210 -2.93 -3.42 -6.53
CA VAL A 210 -3.28 -4.65 -7.23
C VAL A 210 -4.57 -5.23 -6.66
N VAL A 211 -5.37 -5.85 -7.52
CA VAL A 211 -6.58 -6.63 -7.17
C VAL A 211 -6.39 -8.03 -7.70
N GLY A 212 -6.68 -9.04 -6.86
CA GLY A 212 -6.51 -10.46 -7.19
C GLY A 212 -7.61 -11.06 -8.02
#